data_8198adf8784241c5e72ed822a5e2e511
#
_entry.id   8198adf8784241c5e72ed822a5e2e511
#
_cell.length_a   1.000
_cell.length_b   1.000
_cell.length_c   1.000
_cell.angle_alpha   90.00
_cell.angle_beta   90.00
_cell.angle_gamma   90.00
#
_symmetry.space_group_name_H-M   'P 1'
#
loop_
_entity.id
_entity.type
_entity.pdbx_description
1 polymer ?
#
loop_
_entity_poly.entity_id
_entity_poly.type
_entity_poly.pdbx_seq_one_letter_code
_entity_poly.pdbx_strand_id
1 'polypeptide(L)'
;MTKYALVGDVGGTNARLALCDIASGEISQAKTYSGLDYPSLEAVVRVYLDEHGVSVEDGCIAIACPITGDWVAMTNHTWAFSIAEMKKNLGFSHLEIINDFTAVSMAIPMLKKEHLIQFGGGEPVDGKPIAVYGAGTGLGVAHLVHVDKRWISLPGEGGHVDFAPNSEEEAMILEILRAEIGHVSAERVLSGPGLVNLYRAIVKSDNRLPENLRPKDITERALADSCIDCRRALSLFCVIMGRF
;
A
#
# COMPACT_ATOMS: atom_id res chain seq x y z
N MET A 1 9.79 -30.33 15.02
CA MET A 1 9.34 -29.07 15.65
C MET A 1 8.99 -28.10 14.55
N THR A 2 7.84 -27.48 14.64
CA THR A 2 7.41 -26.46 13.69
C THR A 2 8.35 -25.25 13.84
N LYS A 3 8.94 -24.79 12.73
CA LYS A 3 9.79 -23.61 12.72
C LYS A 3 8.95 -22.40 12.30
N TYR A 4 8.86 -21.40 13.17
CA TYR A 4 8.14 -20.16 12.89
C TYR A 4 9.09 -19.04 12.49
N ALA A 5 8.60 -18.15 11.64
CA ALA A 5 9.16 -16.84 11.37
C ALA A 5 8.22 -15.75 11.88
N LEU A 6 8.78 -14.63 12.34
CA LEU A 6 8.01 -13.43 12.55
C LEU A 6 7.67 -12.79 11.19
N VAL A 7 6.41 -12.45 10.97
CA VAL A 7 5.98 -11.66 9.82
C VAL A 7 5.27 -10.40 10.29
N GLY A 8 5.38 -9.32 9.53
CA GLY A 8 4.78 -8.05 9.91
C GLY A 8 4.39 -7.16 8.74
N ASP A 9 3.37 -6.33 8.99
CA ASP A 9 2.91 -5.23 8.12
C ASP A 9 2.86 -3.96 8.97
N VAL A 10 3.68 -2.97 8.62
CA VAL A 10 3.91 -1.76 9.42
C VAL A 10 3.61 -0.52 8.58
N GLY A 11 2.50 0.12 8.92
CA GLY A 11 2.11 1.41 8.37
C GLY A 11 2.42 2.58 9.31
N GLY A 12 2.00 3.77 8.93
CA GLY A 12 2.25 5.00 9.70
C GLY A 12 1.56 5.08 11.07
N THR A 13 0.58 4.22 11.36
CA THR A 13 -0.17 4.24 12.63
C THR A 13 -0.17 2.92 13.37
N ASN A 14 -0.04 1.81 12.66
CA ASN A 14 -0.18 0.48 13.20
C ASN A 14 0.97 -0.43 12.75
N ALA A 15 1.40 -1.30 13.65
CA ALA A 15 2.25 -2.45 13.37
C ALA A 15 1.43 -3.73 13.59
N ARG A 16 1.24 -4.51 12.54
CA ARG A 16 0.61 -5.84 12.61
C ARG A 16 1.68 -6.89 12.56
N LEU A 17 1.73 -7.75 13.55
CA LEU A 17 2.69 -8.83 13.64
C LEU A 17 1.95 -10.17 13.72
N ALA A 18 2.58 -11.22 13.20
CA ALA A 18 2.06 -12.58 13.22
C ALA A 18 3.18 -13.60 13.16
N LEU A 19 2.88 -14.86 13.44
CA LEU A 19 3.78 -15.99 13.22
C LEU A 19 3.41 -16.69 11.91
N CYS A 20 4.42 -16.99 11.12
CA CYS A 20 4.30 -17.81 9.92
C CYS A 20 4.99 -19.15 10.13
N ASP A 21 4.28 -20.25 9.97
CA ASP A 21 4.90 -21.58 9.84
C ASP A 21 5.65 -21.63 8.51
N ILE A 22 6.98 -21.75 8.57
CA ILE A 22 7.84 -21.70 7.38
C ILE A 22 7.55 -22.86 6.41
N ALA A 23 7.10 -24.01 6.92
CA ALA A 23 6.85 -25.18 6.09
C ALA A 23 5.52 -25.11 5.34
N SER A 24 4.46 -24.63 5.99
CA SER A 24 3.10 -24.57 5.40
C SER A 24 2.75 -23.19 4.82
N GLY A 25 3.43 -22.13 5.26
CA GLY A 25 3.07 -20.75 4.97
C GLY A 25 1.84 -20.27 5.76
N GLU A 26 1.36 -21.04 6.74
CA GLU A 26 0.20 -20.67 7.55
C GLU A 26 0.53 -19.54 8.50
N ILE A 27 -0.33 -18.51 8.50
CA ILE A 27 -0.22 -17.33 9.37
C ILE A 27 -1.12 -17.54 10.59
N SER A 28 -0.56 -17.30 11.77
CA SER A 28 -1.25 -17.45 13.04
C SER A 28 -0.89 -16.34 14.03
N GLN A 29 -1.64 -16.25 15.11
CA GLN A 29 -1.40 -15.32 16.22
C GLN A 29 -1.25 -13.85 15.81
N ALA A 30 -2.01 -13.42 14.79
CA ALA A 30 -1.95 -12.05 14.29
C ALA A 30 -2.43 -11.06 15.37
N LYS A 31 -1.62 -10.02 15.62
CA LYS A 31 -1.93 -8.95 16.57
C LYS A 31 -1.53 -7.60 16.03
N THR A 32 -2.35 -6.59 16.31
CA THR A 32 -2.12 -5.21 15.89
C THR A 32 -1.75 -4.36 17.11
N TYR A 33 -0.70 -3.56 16.96
CA TYR A 33 -0.24 -2.59 17.93
C TYR A 33 -0.34 -1.17 17.36
N SER A 34 -0.68 -0.20 18.19
CA SER A 34 -0.58 1.21 17.82
C SER A 34 0.90 1.60 17.78
N GLY A 35 1.38 2.10 16.65
CA GLY A 35 2.77 2.55 16.52
C GLY A 35 3.11 3.71 17.45
N LEU A 36 2.10 4.51 17.84
CA LEU A 36 2.29 5.67 18.71
C LEU A 36 2.60 5.29 20.18
N ASP A 37 2.28 4.07 20.58
CA ASP A 37 2.45 3.62 21.97
C ASP A 37 3.86 3.06 22.25
N TYR A 38 4.70 2.96 21.21
CA TYR A 38 6.03 2.33 21.31
C TYR A 38 7.12 3.23 20.73
N PRO A 39 8.32 3.23 21.35
CA PRO A 39 9.43 4.07 20.92
C PRO A 39 10.08 3.62 19.61
N SER A 40 9.94 2.35 19.23
CA SER A 40 10.56 1.77 18.04
C SER A 40 9.85 0.50 17.58
N LEU A 41 10.08 0.11 16.33
CA LEU A 41 9.61 -1.18 15.78
C LEU A 41 10.22 -2.36 16.57
N GLU A 42 11.50 -2.27 16.96
CA GLU A 42 12.15 -3.29 17.78
C GLU A 42 11.40 -3.51 19.10
N ALA A 43 10.95 -2.43 19.76
CA ALA A 43 10.18 -2.54 21.00
C ALA A 43 8.85 -3.28 20.79
N VAL A 44 8.15 -3.00 19.71
CA VAL A 44 6.90 -3.72 19.36
C VAL A 44 7.16 -5.19 19.12
N VAL A 45 8.22 -5.53 18.37
CA VAL A 45 8.59 -6.92 18.10
C VAL A 45 8.91 -7.68 19.40
N ARG A 46 9.67 -7.07 20.31
CA ARG A 46 9.97 -7.69 21.63
C ARG A 46 8.69 -7.96 22.40
N VAL A 47 7.82 -6.98 22.52
CA VAL A 47 6.54 -7.14 23.23
C VAL A 47 5.70 -8.26 22.60
N TYR A 48 5.61 -8.32 21.27
CA TYR A 48 4.90 -9.38 20.59
C TYR A 48 5.46 -10.78 20.91
N LEU A 49 6.78 -10.96 20.83
CA LEU A 49 7.43 -12.24 21.09
C LEU A 49 7.28 -12.67 22.57
N ASP A 50 7.42 -11.72 23.50
CA ASP A 50 7.26 -11.97 24.94
C ASP A 50 5.82 -12.35 25.28
N GLU A 51 4.83 -11.66 24.74
CA GLU A 51 3.40 -11.94 24.98
C GLU A 51 2.99 -13.34 24.51
N HIS A 52 3.60 -13.82 23.42
CA HIS A 52 3.29 -15.14 22.86
C HIS A 52 4.22 -16.25 23.39
N GLY A 53 5.23 -15.89 24.18
CA GLY A 53 6.20 -16.85 24.77
C GLY A 53 6.98 -17.61 23.69
N VAL A 54 7.28 -16.95 22.54
CA VAL A 54 7.95 -17.57 21.40
C VAL A 54 9.31 -16.94 21.14
N SER A 55 10.24 -17.77 20.67
CA SER A 55 11.52 -17.33 20.12
C SER A 55 11.59 -17.77 18.66
N VAL A 56 11.96 -16.85 17.80
CA VAL A 56 12.12 -17.07 16.36
C VAL A 56 13.49 -16.61 15.89
N GLU A 57 14.03 -17.24 14.88
CA GLU A 57 15.34 -16.90 14.31
C GLU A 57 15.20 -16.11 12.99
N ASP A 58 14.02 -16.15 12.38
CA ASP A 58 13.75 -15.58 11.07
C ASP A 58 12.62 -14.57 11.17
N GLY A 59 12.76 -13.46 10.44
CA GLY A 59 11.72 -12.43 10.35
C GLY A 59 11.65 -11.77 8.97
N CYS A 60 10.43 -11.40 8.57
CA CYS A 60 10.18 -10.58 7.38
C CYS A 60 9.09 -9.56 7.69
N ILE A 61 9.43 -8.26 7.59
CA ILE A 61 8.50 -7.18 7.91
C ILE A 61 8.37 -6.25 6.71
N ALA A 62 7.13 -6.08 6.25
CA ALA A 62 6.77 -5.11 5.23
C ALA A 62 6.54 -3.74 5.87
N ILE A 63 7.09 -2.68 5.28
CA ILE A 63 6.99 -1.32 5.79
C ILE A 63 6.57 -0.37 4.67
N ALA A 64 5.64 0.53 4.99
CA ALA A 64 5.12 1.54 4.05
C ALA A 64 6.13 2.69 3.82
N CYS A 65 7.32 2.36 3.33
CA CYS A 65 8.35 3.31 2.87
C CYS A 65 9.33 2.62 1.93
N PRO A 66 10.07 3.38 1.10
CA PRO A 66 11.15 2.84 0.27
C PRO A 66 12.27 2.23 1.15
N ILE A 67 12.75 1.05 0.74
CA ILE A 67 13.89 0.38 1.39
C ILE A 67 15.07 0.42 0.42
N THR A 68 16.05 1.28 0.69
CA THR A 68 17.18 1.53 -0.21
C THR A 68 18.53 1.13 0.37
N GLY A 69 18.57 0.62 1.59
CA GLY A 69 19.79 0.23 2.27
C GLY A 69 19.54 -0.22 3.69
N ASP A 70 20.57 -0.23 4.54
CA ASP A 70 20.47 -0.68 5.93
C ASP A 70 19.67 0.29 6.81
N TRP A 71 19.73 1.59 6.51
CA TRP A 71 19.00 2.58 7.31
C TRP A 71 17.60 2.80 6.77
N VAL A 72 16.61 2.55 7.61
CA VAL A 72 15.19 2.76 7.31
C VAL A 72 14.67 3.92 8.15
N ALA A 73 14.05 4.91 7.49
CA ALA A 73 13.33 6.00 8.12
C ALA A 73 11.89 6.03 7.58
N MET A 74 10.93 5.83 8.44
CA MET A 74 9.52 5.78 8.03
C MET A 74 9.01 7.17 7.69
N THR A 75 8.36 7.32 6.54
CA THR A 75 7.86 8.61 6.04
C THR A 75 6.74 9.19 6.92
N ASN A 76 5.87 8.34 7.42
CA ASN A 76 4.66 8.74 8.17
C ASN A 76 4.73 8.33 9.65
N HIS A 77 5.93 8.13 10.18
CA HIS A 77 6.18 7.78 11.57
C HIS A 77 7.56 8.28 12.01
N THR A 78 7.78 8.40 13.31
CA THR A 78 9.08 8.84 13.88
C THR A 78 10.13 7.73 13.95
N TRP A 79 9.77 6.49 13.62
CA TRP A 79 10.69 5.37 13.71
C TRP A 79 11.74 5.42 12.61
N ALA A 80 12.99 5.26 13.05
CA ALA A 80 14.13 5.09 12.18
C ALA A 80 15.11 4.11 12.83
N PHE A 81 15.69 3.20 12.04
CA PHE A 81 16.55 2.14 12.55
C PHE A 81 17.49 1.56 11.49
N SER A 82 18.57 0.92 11.93
CA SER A 82 19.39 0.06 11.10
C SER A 82 18.83 -1.37 11.14
N ILE A 83 18.66 -1.97 9.97
CA ILE A 83 18.20 -3.36 9.82
C ILE A 83 19.18 -4.32 10.49
N ALA A 84 20.49 -4.10 10.29
CA ALA A 84 21.54 -4.94 10.85
C ALA A 84 21.57 -4.86 12.39
N GLU A 85 21.42 -3.65 12.96
CA GLU A 85 21.36 -3.47 14.42
C GLU A 85 20.09 -4.11 14.99
N MET A 86 18.93 -3.88 14.42
CA MET A 86 17.67 -4.48 14.87
C MET A 86 17.72 -6.00 14.81
N LYS A 87 18.24 -6.58 13.70
CA LYS A 87 18.49 -8.02 13.57
C LYS A 87 19.32 -8.56 14.71
N LYS A 88 20.48 -7.90 15.00
CA LYS A 88 21.38 -8.28 16.08
C LYS A 88 20.71 -8.19 17.45
N ASN A 89 20.02 -7.10 17.72
CA ASN A 89 19.38 -6.83 18.99
C ASN A 89 18.24 -7.81 19.32
N LEU A 90 17.50 -8.24 18.27
CA LEU A 90 16.45 -9.25 18.39
C LEU A 90 16.99 -10.70 18.42
N GLY A 91 18.28 -10.90 18.12
CA GLY A 91 18.88 -12.23 18.05
C GLY A 91 18.45 -13.03 16.84
N PHE A 92 18.00 -12.37 15.76
CA PHE A 92 17.58 -13.06 14.56
C PHE A 92 18.76 -13.49 13.69
N SER A 93 18.67 -14.69 13.10
CA SER A 93 19.60 -15.19 12.10
C SER A 93 19.36 -14.55 10.75
N HIS A 94 18.07 -14.30 10.41
CA HIS A 94 17.66 -13.63 9.20
C HIS A 94 16.57 -12.61 9.52
N LEU A 95 16.72 -11.40 9.01
CA LEU A 95 15.72 -10.35 9.07
C LEU A 95 15.67 -9.63 7.71
N GLU A 96 14.53 -9.71 7.05
CA GLU A 96 14.25 -8.98 5.83
C GLU A 96 13.27 -7.85 6.15
N ILE A 97 13.61 -6.64 5.72
CA ILE A 97 12.70 -5.50 5.72
C ILE A 97 12.45 -5.16 4.26
N ILE A 98 11.18 -5.18 3.87
CA ILE A 98 10.76 -4.95 2.48
C ILE A 98 9.72 -3.85 2.43
N ASN A 99 9.56 -3.24 1.25
CA ASN A 99 8.46 -2.31 1.04
C ASN A 99 7.11 -3.06 1.05
N ASP A 100 6.03 -2.41 1.49
CA ASP A 100 4.69 -2.99 1.59
C ASP A 100 4.14 -3.47 0.23
N PHE A 101 4.33 -2.71 -0.86
CA PHE A 101 3.94 -3.14 -2.20
C PHE A 101 4.81 -4.27 -2.76
N THR A 102 6.07 -4.36 -2.35
CA THR A 102 6.90 -5.54 -2.60
C THR A 102 6.26 -6.78 -1.97
N ALA A 103 5.83 -6.68 -0.71
CA ALA A 103 5.16 -7.79 -0.02
C ALA A 103 3.83 -8.16 -0.71
N VAL A 104 3.00 -7.16 -1.04
CA VAL A 104 1.73 -7.38 -1.77
C VAL A 104 2.00 -8.09 -3.10
N SER A 105 2.96 -7.62 -3.89
CA SER A 105 3.28 -8.24 -5.18
C SER A 105 3.72 -9.69 -5.04
N MET A 106 4.58 -9.99 -4.07
CA MET A 106 5.06 -11.36 -3.79
C MET A 106 3.95 -12.29 -3.27
N ALA A 107 2.88 -11.74 -2.69
CA ALA A 107 1.73 -12.52 -2.26
C ALA A 107 0.82 -12.98 -3.42
N ILE A 108 0.79 -12.25 -4.55
CA ILE A 108 -0.13 -12.53 -5.67
C ILE A 108 -0.09 -13.99 -6.14
N PRO A 109 1.08 -14.62 -6.40
CA PRO A 109 1.13 -16.02 -6.83
C PRO A 109 0.64 -17.03 -5.79
N MET A 110 0.52 -16.61 -4.51
CA MET A 110 0.06 -17.45 -3.40
C MET A 110 -1.45 -17.34 -3.17
N LEU A 111 -2.11 -16.38 -3.79
CA LEU A 111 -3.55 -16.16 -3.62
C LEU A 111 -4.35 -17.27 -4.28
N LYS A 112 -5.38 -17.76 -3.58
CA LYS A 112 -6.34 -18.71 -4.11
C LYS A 112 -7.44 -17.98 -4.88
N LYS A 113 -8.15 -18.69 -5.76
CA LYS A 113 -9.26 -18.12 -6.54
C LYS A 113 -10.32 -17.42 -5.67
N GLU A 114 -10.57 -17.93 -4.48
CA GLU A 114 -11.52 -17.35 -3.50
C GLU A 114 -11.10 -15.97 -2.96
N HIS A 115 -9.81 -15.62 -3.10
CA HIS A 115 -9.27 -14.33 -2.68
C HIS A 115 -9.25 -13.29 -3.82
N LEU A 116 -9.71 -13.67 -5.01
CA LEU A 116 -9.61 -12.85 -6.21
C LEU A 116 -11.00 -12.54 -6.77
N ILE A 117 -11.16 -11.30 -7.21
CA ILE A 117 -12.33 -10.88 -8.00
C ILE A 117 -11.82 -10.45 -9.35
N GLN A 118 -12.28 -11.10 -10.42
CA GLN A 118 -11.90 -10.73 -11.78
C GLN A 118 -12.76 -9.59 -12.31
N PHE A 119 -12.11 -8.55 -12.79
CA PHE A 119 -12.71 -7.46 -13.54
C PHE A 119 -12.14 -7.46 -14.96
N GLY A 120 -13.02 -7.41 -15.96
CA GLY A 120 -12.60 -7.46 -17.37
C GLY A 120 -12.49 -8.87 -17.92
N GLY A 121 -12.18 -8.99 -19.22
CA GLY A 121 -12.35 -10.19 -20.01
C GLY A 121 -11.09 -10.90 -20.48
N GLY A 122 -9.94 -10.64 -19.87
CA GLY A 122 -8.68 -11.32 -20.21
C GLY A 122 -8.44 -12.56 -19.35
N GLU A 123 -7.86 -13.60 -19.94
CA GLU A 123 -7.34 -14.75 -19.18
C GLU A 123 -5.89 -14.49 -18.80
N PRO A 124 -5.50 -14.83 -17.55
CA PRO A 124 -4.10 -14.74 -17.13
C PRO A 124 -3.21 -15.62 -18.02
N VAL A 125 -2.03 -15.13 -18.35
CA VAL A 125 -1.03 -15.90 -19.09
C VAL A 125 0.11 -16.26 -18.15
N ASP A 126 0.30 -17.54 -17.91
CA ASP A 126 1.32 -18.06 -17.00
C ASP A 126 2.72 -17.55 -17.33
N GLY A 127 3.47 -17.17 -16.29
CA GLY A 127 4.84 -16.73 -16.40
C GLY A 127 5.05 -15.36 -17.05
N LYS A 128 3.98 -14.62 -17.37
CA LYS A 128 4.10 -13.22 -17.84
C LYS A 128 4.23 -12.26 -16.67
N PRO A 129 4.87 -11.09 -16.87
CA PRO A 129 4.94 -10.07 -15.85
C PRO A 129 3.55 -9.63 -15.37
N ILE A 130 3.44 -9.34 -14.08
CA ILE A 130 2.22 -8.85 -13.44
C ILE A 130 2.49 -7.43 -12.96
N ALA A 131 1.66 -6.47 -13.37
CA ALA A 131 1.63 -5.15 -12.78
C ALA A 131 0.73 -5.18 -11.54
N VAL A 132 1.22 -4.65 -10.44
CA VAL A 132 0.51 -4.60 -9.17
C VAL A 132 0.44 -3.15 -8.73
N TYR A 133 -0.75 -2.62 -8.57
CA TYR A 133 -0.94 -1.25 -8.08
C TYR A 133 -2.17 -1.17 -7.19
N GLY A 134 -2.19 -0.21 -6.28
CA GLY A 134 -3.31 -0.04 -5.37
C GLY A 134 -3.32 1.32 -4.69
N ALA A 135 -4.52 1.90 -4.65
CA ALA A 135 -4.78 3.18 -4.03
C ALA A 135 -5.06 3.00 -2.53
N GLY A 136 -4.24 3.64 -1.72
CA GLY A 136 -4.39 3.76 -0.27
C GLY A 136 -4.25 5.21 0.16
N THR A 137 -3.39 5.50 1.13
CA THR A 137 -2.95 6.86 1.45
C THR A 137 -2.17 7.47 0.29
N GLY A 138 -1.40 6.64 -0.41
CA GLY A 138 -0.74 6.94 -1.67
C GLY A 138 -1.18 5.97 -2.78
N LEU A 139 -0.41 5.92 -3.88
CA LEU A 139 -0.55 4.96 -4.97
C LEU A 139 0.70 4.08 -5.04
N GLY A 140 0.63 2.93 -4.39
CA GLY A 140 1.70 1.94 -4.47
C GLY A 140 1.72 1.23 -5.81
N VAL A 141 2.92 0.98 -6.34
CA VAL A 141 3.13 0.28 -7.61
C VAL A 141 4.32 -0.66 -7.48
N ALA A 142 4.15 -1.88 -7.95
CA ALA A 142 5.22 -2.86 -8.09
C ALA A 142 4.97 -3.71 -9.33
N HIS A 143 6.02 -4.37 -9.81
CA HIS A 143 5.91 -5.34 -10.89
C HIS A 143 6.45 -6.67 -10.40
N LEU A 144 5.83 -7.75 -10.85
CA LEU A 144 6.28 -9.10 -10.56
C LEU A 144 6.70 -9.76 -11.87
N VAL A 145 7.92 -10.25 -11.93
CA VAL A 145 8.47 -10.94 -13.10
C VAL A 145 8.82 -12.38 -12.76
N HIS A 146 8.60 -13.28 -13.70
CA HIS A 146 8.89 -14.70 -13.55
C HIS A 146 10.20 -15.05 -14.23
N VAL A 147 11.24 -15.42 -13.45
CA VAL A 147 12.57 -15.75 -13.94
C VAL A 147 13.02 -17.08 -13.29
N ASP A 148 13.47 -18.02 -14.07
CA ASP A 148 14.00 -19.32 -13.61
C ASP A 148 13.09 -20.00 -12.55
N LYS A 149 11.79 -20.07 -12.85
CA LYS A 149 10.75 -20.65 -11.97
C LYS A 149 10.55 -19.92 -10.62
N ARG A 150 11.01 -18.67 -10.51
CA ARG A 150 10.84 -17.84 -9.33
C ARG A 150 10.17 -16.53 -9.71
N TRP A 151 9.32 -16.05 -8.83
CA TRP A 151 8.78 -14.71 -8.92
C TRP A 151 9.73 -13.73 -8.23
N ILE A 152 10.00 -12.63 -8.91
CA ILE A 152 10.87 -11.55 -8.42
C ILE A 152 10.06 -10.27 -8.46
N SER A 153 9.91 -9.60 -7.32
CA SER A 153 9.29 -8.29 -7.26
C SER A 153 10.29 -7.21 -7.70
N LEU A 154 9.83 -6.35 -8.58
CA LEU A 154 10.51 -5.12 -8.95
C LEU A 154 9.74 -3.96 -8.29
N PRO A 155 10.23 -3.46 -7.15
CA PRO A 155 9.61 -2.30 -6.50
C PRO A 155 9.77 -1.06 -7.37
N GLY A 156 8.83 -0.13 -7.26
CA GLY A 156 8.86 1.11 -8.02
C GLY A 156 7.97 2.18 -7.40
N GLU A 157 8.25 3.42 -7.78
CA GLU A 157 7.49 4.60 -7.41
C GLU A 157 6.59 5.07 -8.58
N GLY A 158 5.94 4.10 -9.25
CA GLY A 158 5.10 4.37 -10.43
C GLY A 158 3.91 5.29 -10.15
N GLY A 159 3.47 5.40 -8.90
CA GLY A 159 2.45 6.38 -8.50
C GLY A 159 2.85 7.84 -8.69
N HIS A 160 4.15 8.12 -8.76
CA HIS A 160 4.70 9.47 -8.95
C HIS A 160 4.87 9.90 -10.42
N VAL A 161 4.52 9.04 -11.41
CA VAL A 161 4.48 9.46 -12.81
C VAL A 161 3.45 10.55 -13.02
N ASP A 162 3.64 11.38 -14.05
CA ASP A 162 2.72 12.46 -14.38
C ASP A 162 1.30 11.93 -14.66
N PHE A 163 0.29 12.62 -14.14
CA PHE A 163 -1.09 12.37 -14.52
C PHE A 163 -1.32 12.80 -15.97
N ALA A 164 -1.63 11.85 -16.84
CA ALA A 164 -1.93 12.07 -18.26
C ALA A 164 -3.45 12.10 -18.49
N PRO A 165 -4.06 13.27 -18.71
CA PRO A 165 -5.50 13.39 -18.98
C PRO A 165 -5.85 12.81 -20.34
N ASN A 166 -7.01 12.12 -20.43
CA ASN A 166 -7.50 11.49 -21.67
C ASN A 166 -8.91 11.99 -22.08
N SER A 167 -9.39 13.03 -21.44
CA SER A 167 -10.63 13.72 -21.77
C SER A 167 -10.51 15.20 -21.45
N GLU A 168 -11.44 16.01 -21.99
CA GLU A 168 -11.53 17.45 -21.68
C GLU A 168 -11.78 17.68 -20.17
N GLU A 169 -12.62 16.86 -19.55
CA GLU A 169 -12.89 16.91 -18.12
C GLU A 169 -11.62 16.65 -17.30
N GLU A 170 -10.85 15.64 -17.67
CA GLU A 170 -9.58 15.33 -17.00
C GLU A 170 -8.52 16.42 -17.23
N ALA A 171 -8.47 17.01 -18.42
CA ALA A 171 -7.56 18.14 -18.71
C ALA A 171 -7.91 19.37 -17.86
N MET A 172 -9.18 19.69 -17.72
CA MET A 172 -9.67 20.77 -16.85
C MET A 172 -9.31 20.50 -15.37
N ILE A 173 -9.51 19.26 -14.89
CA ILE A 173 -9.14 18.86 -13.54
C ILE A 173 -7.63 19.02 -13.33
N LEU A 174 -6.81 18.57 -14.30
CA LEU A 174 -5.37 18.75 -14.25
C LEU A 174 -4.96 20.22 -14.13
N GLU A 175 -5.59 21.11 -14.89
CA GLU A 175 -5.32 22.55 -14.83
C GLU A 175 -5.64 23.14 -13.44
N ILE A 176 -6.80 22.79 -12.87
CA ILE A 176 -7.20 23.22 -11.52
C ILE A 176 -6.22 22.73 -10.48
N LEU A 177 -5.88 21.43 -10.52
CA LEU A 177 -4.96 20.84 -9.56
C LEU A 177 -3.53 21.40 -9.70
N ARG A 178 -3.07 21.62 -10.94
CA ARG A 178 -1.74 22.21 -11.21
C ARG A 178 -1.63 23.62 -10.64
N ALA A 179 -2.69 24.41 -10.73
CA ALA A 179 -2.73 25.75 -10.15
C ALA A 179 -2.63 25.74 -8.61
N GLU A 180 -3.11 24.66 -7.96
CA GLU A 180 -3.13 24.54 -6.49
C GLU A 180 -1.87 23.89 -5.92
N ILE A 181 -1.38 22.83 -6.55
CA ILE A 181 -0.33 21.96 -5.98
C ILE A 181 0.92 21.84 -6.85
N GLY A 182 0.95 22.51 -8.01
CA GLY A 182 2.07 22.46 -8.96
C GLY A 182 2.10 21.16 -9.72
N HIS A 183 3.01 20.25 -9.39
CA HIS A 183 3.11 18.94 -10.03
C HIS A 183 1.96 18.00 -9.65
N VAL A 184 1.30 17.42 -10.65
CA VAL A 184 0.18 16.49 -10.48
C VAL A 184 0.60 15.10 -10.95
N SER A 185 0.95 14.24 -10.02
CA SER A 185 1.23 12.83 -10.31
C SER A 185 -0.05 11.99 -10.36
N ALA A 186 0.05 10.75 -10.86
CA ALA A 186 -1.04 9.78 -10.83
C ALA A 186 -1.60 9.59 -9.42
N GLU A 187 -0.74 9.53 -8.40
CA GLU A 187 -1.13 9.45 -6.98
C GLU A 187 -2.02 10.61 -6.55
N ARG A 188 -1.81 11.83 -7.11
CA ARG A 188 -2.63 13.01 -6.78
C ARG A 188 -4.08 12.89 -7.22
N VAL A 189 -4.41 11.90 -8.04
CA VAL A 189 -5.78 11.59 -8.48
C VAL A 189 -6.20 10.14 -8.15
N LEU A 190 -5.25 9.23 -7.88
CA LEU A 190 -5.48 7.82 -7.60
C LEU A 190 -5.01 7.43 -6.19
N SER A 191 -5.54 8.11 -5.19
CA SER A 191 -5.34 7.77 -3.77
C SER A 191 -6.55 8.25 -2.98
N GLY A 192 -6.60 7.99 -1.67
CA GLY A 192 -7.62 8.60 -0.81
C GLY A 192 -7.63 10.13 -0.92
N PRO A 193 -6.50 10.82 -0.66
CA PRO A 193 -6.38 12.25 -0.95
C PRO A 193 -6.67 12.61 -2.41
N GLY A 194 -6.30 11.75 -3.36
CA GLY A 194 -6.57 11.92 -4.79
C GLY A 194 -8.06 11.95 -5.12
N LEU A 195 -8.87 11.11 -4.48
CA LEU A 195 -10.33 11.14 -4.63
C LEU A 195 -10.91 12.47 -4.13
N VAL A 196 -10.37 13.03 -3.03
CA VAL A 196 -10.75 14.37 -2.54
C VAL A 196 -10.35 15.45 -3.54
N ASN A 197 -9.17 15.34 -4.14
CA ASN A 197 -8.71 16.28 -5.15
C ASN A 197 -9.63 16.28 -6.39
N LEU A 198 -10.02 15.09 -6.87
CA LEU A 198 -10.98 14.97 -7.99
C LEU A 198 -12.32 15.63 -7.63
N TYR A 199 -12.89 15.32 -6.47
CA TYR A 199 -14.14 15.93 -6.00
C TYR A 199 -14.04 17.45 -5.95
N ARG A 200 -12.98 17.98 -5.33
CA ARG A 200 -12.76 19.44 -5.21
C ARG A 200 -12.60 20.12 -6.56
N ALA A 201 -11.85 19.53 -7.47
CA ALA A 201 -11.65 20.05 -8.82
C ALA A 201 -12.97 20.06 -9.61
N ILE A 202 -13.77 19.01 -9.54
CA ILE A 202 -15.11 18.94 -10.17
C ILE A 202 -16.03 20.06 -9.66
N VAL A 203 -16.12 20.24 -8.33
CA VAL A 203 -16.98 21.29 -7.76
C VAL A 203 -16.51 22.70 -8.13
N LYS A 204 -15.18 22.92 -8.15
CA LYS A 204 -14.60 24.22 -8.55
C LYS A 204 -14.79 24.52 -10.03
N SER A 205 -14.76 23.52 -10.91
CA SER A 205 -15.01 23.73 -12.33
C SER A 205 -16.40 24.29 -12.62
N ASP A 206 -17.36 24.00 -11.73
CA ASP A 206 -18.71 24.55 -11.79
C ASP A 206 -18.85 25.90 -11.04
N ASN A 207 -17.71 26.56 -10.69
CA ASN A 207 -17.65 27.80 -9.90
C ASN A 207 -18.35 27.71 -8.53
N ARG A 208 -18.33 26.53 -7.91
CA ARG A 208 -18.90 26.27 -6.59
C ARG A 208 -17.80 26.05 -5.55
N LEU A 209 -18.15 26.22 -4.28
CA LEU A 209 -17.24 25.94 -3.15
C LEU A 209 -17.40 24.47 -2.75
N PRO A 210 -16.31 23.66 -2.73
CA PRO A 210 -16.36 22.29 -2.28
C PRO A 210 -16.54 22.18 -0.77
N GLU A 211 -17.32 21.20 -0.34
CA GLU A 211 -17.37 20.81 1.06
C GLU A 211 -16.03 20.18 1.51
N ASN A 212 -15.74 20.23 2.80
CA ASN A 212 -14.58 19.54 3.37
C ASN A 212 -14.93 18.09 3.67
N LEU A 213 -14.86 17.22 2.63
CA LEU A 213 -15.18 15.81 2.72
C LEU A 213 -13.91 14.96 2.84
N ARG A 214 -14.00 13.89 3.61
CA ARG A 214 -12.98 12.83 3.66
C ARG A 214 -13.22 11.85 2.50
N PRO A 215 -12.23 11.03 2.11
CA PRO A 215 -12.40 10.02 1.06
C PRO A 215 -13.60 9.09 1.32
N LYS A 216 -13.79 8.67 2.58
CA LYS A 216 -14.91 7.85 3.01
C LYS A 216 -16.26 8.53 2.75
N ASP A 217 -16.39 9.82 3.10
CA ASP A 217 -17.63 10.58 2.94
C ASP A 217 -18.02 10.69 1.45
N ILE A 218 -17.01 10.90 0.57
CA ILE A 218 -17.22 10.94 -0.89
C ILE A 218 -17.71 9.59 -1.40
N THR A 219 -17.05 8.49 -0.99
CA THR A 219 -17.42 7.13 -1.40
C THR A 219 -18.83 6.76 -0.94
N GLU A 220 -19.17 7.02 0.32
CA GLU A 220 -20.49 6.72 0.88
C GLU A 220 -21.59 7.52 0.16
N ARG A 221 -21.40 8.83 -0.06
CA ARG A 221 -22.36 9.68 -0.78
C ARG A 221 -22.51 9.30 -2.25
N ALA A 222 -21.41 8.87 -2.88
CA ALA A 222 -21.44 8.39 -4.26
C ALA A 222 -22.24 7.09 -4.41
N LEU A 223 -21.98 6.12 -3.53
CA LEU A 223 -22.66 4.81 -3.53
C LEU A 223 -24.15 4.91 -3.15
N ALA A 224 -24.48 5.83 -2.26
CA ALA A 224 -25.87 6.12 -1.88
C ALA A 224 -26.62 7.00 -2.90
N ASP A 225 -25.96 7.42 -3.99
CA ASP A 225 -26.49 8.34 -5.00
C ASP A 225 -27.02 9.67 -4.43
N SER A 226 -26.48 10.09 -3.28
CA SER A 226 -26.94 11.28 -2.54
C SER A 226 -26.20 12.58 -2.92
N CYS A 227 -25.11 12.48 -3.70
CA CYS A 227 -24.33 13.61 -4.19
C CYS A 227 -23.78 13.33 -5.60
N ILE A 228 -24.21 14.12 -6.57
CA ILE A 228 -23.82 13.96 -7.96
C ILE A 228 -22.32 14.18 -8.18
N ASP A 229 -21.71 15.15 -7.50
CA ASP A 229 -20.28 15.46 -7.60
C ASP A 229 -19.43 14.35 -7.01
N CYS A 230 -19.87 13.77 -5.88
CA CYS A 230 -19.21 12.61 -5.29
C CYS A 230 -19.26 11.40 -6.25
N ARG A 231 -20.40 11.17 -6.89
CA ARG A 231 -20.56 10.10 -7.89
C ARG A 231 -19.67 10.34 -9.11
N ARG A 232 -19.60 11.57 -9.64
CA ARG A 232 -18.69 11.93 -10.74
C ARG A 232 -17.24 11.68 -10.36
N ALA A 233 -16.82 12.12 -9.16
CA ALA A 233 -15.46 11.94 -8.67
C ALA A 233 -15.09 10.45 -8.52
N LEU A 234 -15.97 9.62 -7.94
CA LEU A 234 -15.73 8.19 -7.80
C LEU A 234 -15.71 7.48 -9.15
N SER A 235 -16.62 7.83 -10.07
CA SER A 235 -16.64 7.26 -11.42
C SER A 235 -15.35 7.60 -12.18
N LEU A 236 -14.91 8.84 -12.12
CA LEU A 236 -13.67 9.28 -12.78
C LEU A 236 -12.45 8.61 -12.17
N PHE A 237 -12.40 8.47 -10.83
CA PHE A 237 -11.38 7.72 -10.13
C PHE A 237 -11.28 6.28 -10.67
N CYS A 238 -12.41 5.59 -10.82
CA CYS A 238 -12.43 4.22 -11.36
C CYS A 238 -11.97 4.16 -12.83
N VAL A 239 -12.37 5.14 -13.66
CA VAL A 239 -11.94 5.23 -15.07
C VAL A 239 -10.43 5.44 -15.17
N ILE A 240 -9.87 6.37 -14.39
CA ILE A 240 -8.44 6.64 -14.38
C ILE A 240 -7.68 5.41 -13.84
N MET A 241 -8.18 4.78 -12.77
CA MET A 241 -7.59 3.57 -12.20
C MET A 241 -7.54 2.42 -13.21
N GLY A 242 -8.59 2.23 -14.00
CA GLY A 242 -8.65 1.17 -15.03
C GLY A 242 -7.72 1.40 -16.22
N ARG A 243 -7.19 2.62 -16.40
CA ARG A 243 -6.22 2.97 -17.45
C ARG A 243 -4.78 2.98 -16.95
N PHE A 244 -4.58 3.22 -15.66
CA PHE A 244 -3.26 3.26 -15.04
C PHE A 244 -2.56 1.92 -15.16
#